data_6300f978af4fe9e165cb689b9e63b1e6
#
_entry.id   6300f978af4fe9e165cb689b9e63b1e6
#
_cell.length_a   1.000
_cell.length_b   1.000
_cell.length_c   1.000
_cell.angle_alpha   90.00
_cell.angle_beta   90.00
_cell.angle_gamma   90.00
#
_symmetry.space_group_name_H-M   'P 1'
#
loop_
_entity.id
_entity.type
_entity.pdbx_description
1 polymer ?
#
loop_
_entity_poly.entity_id
_entity_poly.type
_entity_poly.pdbx_seq_one_letter_code
_entity_poly.pdbx_strand_id
1 'polypeptide(L)'
;MGNIVGSLLPADIYHRYLDLKGVDNIYICGSDVHGTPLELEALEQDMPVEELAEQQDEKVKDVLDRMEMDFTFWGNTDSDYNRKQTHDMFEELYVNGYITEKEQNLPYCNNDERFLPDRYIEGECPHCGGLARGDQCDECGKLVEPEEIIEPECQICGGSDIEFRDTTHLYLDLPQFKEDLKEWLENADSQPVPDSIIKEVENAIDGTEQRCITRDIDWGFKIPAGRVNDRIEEQGLEVEKIDAERYEDKVLYVWFDAPIGYIGFTRDYFANQGNEEEWKKYWGDSETYYSIGKDNTIFH
;
A
#
# COMPACT_ATOMS: atom_id res chain seq x y z
N MET A 1 19.16 5.17 6.45
CA MET A 1 20.08 6.05 5.67
C MET A 1 19.82 5.95 4.16
N GLY A 2 19.66 4.76 3.56
CA GLY A 2 19.46 4.61 2.11
C GLY A 2 18.26 5.39 1.58
N ASN A 3 17.09 5.24 2.18
CA ASN A 3 15.86 5.90 1.76
C ASN A 3 15.95 7.44 1.88
N ILE A 4 16.55 7.96 2.97
CA ILE A 4 16.69 9.40 3.15
C ILE A 4 17.56 10.00 2.06
N VAL A 5 18.75 9.42 1.82
CA VAL A 5 19.71 9.96 0.84
C VAL A 5 19.30 9.65 -0.60
N GLY A 6 18.66 8.49 -0.84
CA GLY A 6 18.29 8.05 -2.18
C GLY A 6 16.96 8.61 -2.69
N SER A 7 16.03 8.92 -1.79
CA SER A 7 14.68 9.36 -2.18
C SER A 7 14.34 10.73 -1.62
N LEU A 8 14.37 10.92 -0.30
CA LEU A 8 13.85 12.16 0.30
C LEU A 8 14.74 13.38 0.03
N LEU A 9 16.07 13.24 0.17
CA LEU A 9 16.99 14.36 -0.05
C LEU A 9 16.98 14.91 -1.49
N PRO A 10 16.96 14.09 -2.55
CA PRO A 10 16.83 14.61 -3.91
C PRO A 10 15.53 15.41 -4.12
N ALA A 11 14.40 14.94 -3.55
CA ALA A 11 13.13 15.63 -3.64
C ALA A 11 13.16 16.97 -2.87
N ASP A 12 13.72 16.99 -1.66
CA ASP A 12 13.90 18.22 -0.88
C ASP A 12 14.74 19.28 -1.63
N ILE A 13 15.85 18.86 -2.23
CA ILE A 13 16.69 19.77 -3.03
C ILE A 13 15.89 20.32 -4.23
N TYR A 14 15.11 19.48 -4.88
CA TYR A 14 14.31 19.90 -6.02
C TYR A 14 13.16 20.82 -5.62
N HIS A 15 12.47 20.54 -4.53
CA HIS A 15 11.45 21.41 -3.93
C HIS A 15 12.00 22.80 -3.65
N ARG A 16 13.12 22.90 -2.91
CA ARG A 16 13.80 24.18 -2.61
C ARG A 16 14.25 24.92 -3.85
N TYR A 17 14.68 24.20 -4.89
CA TYR A 17 15.03 24.81 -6.18
C TYR A 17 13.80 25.45 -6.85
N LEU A 18 12.64 24.76 -6.82
CA LEU A 18 11.38 25.29 -7.37
C LEU A 18 10.94 26.54 -6.60
N ASP A 19 11.03 26.56 -5.29
CA ASP A 19 10.74 27.72 -4.44
C ASP A 19 11.61 28.91 -4.81
N LEU A 20 12.93 28.70 -4.95
CA LEU A 20 13.85 29.76 -5.40
C LEU A 20 13.54 30.30 -6.79
N LYS A 21 12.87 29.50 -7.64
CA LYS A 21 12.38 29.90 -8.97
C LYS A 21 11.03 30.62 -8.91
N GLY A 22 10.35 30.60 -7.78
CA GLY A 22 8.99 31.13 -7.62
C GLY A 22 7.93 30.27 -8.32
N VAL A 23 8.20 28.97 -8.48
CA VAL A 23 7.23 27.99 -9.00
C VAL A 23 6.36 27.54 -7.84
N ASP A 24 5.03 27.60 -8.04
CA ASP A 24 4.05 27.06 -7.08
C ASP A 24 4.20 25.54 -7.03
N ASN A 25 4.58 25.01 -5.89
CA ASN A 25 4.83 23.59 -5.71
C ASN A 25 4.60 23.16 -4.26
N ILE A 26 4.34 21.87 -4.04
CA ILE A 26 4.22 21.26 -2.72
C ILE A 26 5.10 20.00 -2.65
N TYR A 27 5.77 19.80 -1.53
CA TYR A 27 6.53 18.59 -1.23
C TYR A 27 5.78 17.76 -0.19
N ILE A 28 5.17 16.68 -0.66
CA ILE A 28 4.33 15.79 0.15
C ILE A 28 5.03 14.45 0.35
N CYS A 29 5.05 13.97 1.57
CA CYS A 29 5.48 12.63 1.93
C CYS A 29 4.76 12.20 3.22
N GLY A 30 5.00 10.98 3.68
CA GLY A 30 4.42 10.50 4.92
C GLY A 30 4.93 9.13 5.33
N SER A 31 4.53 8.70 6.52
CA SER A 31 4.77 7.37 7.06
C SER A 31 3.74 6.39 6.54
N ASP A 32 4.21 5.28 6.00
CA ASP A 32 3.42 4.10 5.74
C ASP A 32 3.40 3.25 7.02
N VAL A 33 2.23 3.17 7.66
CA VAL A 33 2.08 2.55 8.99
C VAL A 33 1.20 1.31 8.98
N HIS A 34 0.62 0.93 7.85
CA HIS A 34 -0.15 -0.29 7.73
C HIS A 34 0.75 -1.51 7.40
N GLY A 35 0.18 -2.69 7.53
CA GLY A 35 0.82 -3.94 7.15
C GLY A 35 1.37 -4.78 8.30
N THR A 36 1.65 -6.03 7.98
CA THR A 36 2.03 -7.10 8.91
C THR A 36 3.30 -6.83 9.75
N PRO A 37 4.35 -6.15 9.24
CA PRO A 37 5.54 -5.95 10.06
C PRO A 37 5.30 -5.12 11.32
N LEU A 38 4.47 -4.07 11.23
CA LEU A 38 4.18 -3.21 12.37
C LEU A 38 3.25 -3.91 13.38
N GLU A 39 2.27 -4.68 12.88
CA GLU A 39 1.37 -5.45 13.74
C GLU A 39 2.13 -6.53 14.53
N LEU A 40 3.06 -7.26 13.88
CA LEU A 40 3.91 -8.24 14.56
C LEU A 40 4.80 -7.57 15.61
N GLU A 41 5.43 -6.43 15.28
CA GLU A 41 6.27 -5.70 16.24
C GLU A 41 5.46 -5.20 17.44
N ALA A 42 4.21 -4.77 17.23
CA ALA A 42 3.31 -4.35 18.28
C ALA A 42 2.94 -5.52 19.21
N LEU A 43 2.67 -6.70 18.65
CA LEU A 43 2.42 -7.93 19.41
C LEU A 43 3.65 -8.36 20.22
N GLU A 44 4.85 -8.29 19.66
CA GLU A 44 6.10 -8.59 20.37
C GLU A 44 6.36 -7.63 21.55
N GLN A 45 5.94 -6.37 21.42
CA GLN A 45 6.12 -5.34 22.45
C GLN A 45 4.95 -5.29 23.46
N ASP A 46 3.92 -6.13 23.30
CA ASP A 46 2.68 -6.10 24.11
C ASP A 46 2.06 -4.67 24.13
N MET A 47 1.96 -4.05 22.96
CA MET A 47 1.55 -2.65 22.75
C MET A 47 0.45 -2.58 21.69
N PRO A 48 -0.53 -1.65 21.80
CA PRO A 48 -1.46 -1.36 20.72
C PRO A 48 -0.71 -0.92 19.45
N VAL A 49 -1.12 -1.44 18.30
CA VAL A 49 -0.44 -1.15 17.02
C VAL A 49 -0.53 0.34 16.64
N GLU A 50 -1.63 0.99 16.99
CA GLU A 50 -1.83 2.44 16.79
C GLU A 50 -0.78 3.26 17.57
N GLU A 51 -0.50 2.86 18.82
CA GLU A 51 0.50 3.52 19.65
C GLU A 51 1.90 3.32 19.09
N LEU A 52 2.23 2.12 18.62
CA LEU A 52 3.51 1.85 17.97
C LEU A 52 3.66 2.66 16.66
N ALA A 53 2.59 2.73 15.85
CA ALA A 53 2.54 3.51 14.62
C ALA A 53 2.86 4.98 14.87
N GLU A 54 2.21 5.59 15.87
CA GLU A 54 2.43 6.98 16.29
C GLU A 54 3.86 7.20 16.77
N GLN A 55 4.40 6.31 17.61
CA GLN A 55 5.78 6.40 18.09
C GLN A 55 6.81 6.29 16.97
N GLN A 56 6.57 5.44 15.96
CA GLN A 56 7.49 5.29 14.82
C GLN A 56 7.42 6.53 13.91
N ASP A 57 6.22 7.06 13.65
CA ASP A 57 6.05 8.29 12.87
C ASP A 57 6.74 9.49 13.55
N GLU A 58 6.59 9.64 14.86
CA GLU A 58 7.29 10.68 15.62
C GLU A 58 8.83 10.55 15.55
N LYS A 59 9.36 9.34 15.65
CA LYS A 59 10.80 9.08 15.49
C LYS A 59 11.31 9.46 14.10
N VAL A 60 10.53 9.15 13.06
CA VAL A 60 10.88 9.52 11.68
C VAL A 60 10.89 11.04 11.55
N LYS A 61 9.85 11.72 12.02
CA LYS A 61 9.75 13.19 12.02
C LYS A 61 10.93 13.85 12.74
N ASP A 62 11.32 13.36 13.94
CA ASP A 62 12.50 13.89 14.66
C ASP A 62 13.79 13.81 13.83
N VAL A 63 13.99 12.69 13.12
CA VAL A 63 15.16 12.52 12.25
C VAL A 63 15.12 13.50 11.08
N LEU A 64 13.97 13.67 10.44
CA LEU A 64 13.79 14.55 9.28
C LEU A 64 13.94 16.02 9.67
N ASP A 65 13.38 16.42 10.81
CA ASP A 65 13.53 17.78 11.38
C ASP A 65 15.01 18.09 11.67
N ARG A 66 15.75 17.15 12.25
CA ARG A 66 17.19 17.30 12.51
C ARG A 66 18.03 17.35 11.23
N MET A 67 17.51 16.84 10.12
CA MET A 67 18.10 16.96 8.79
C MET A 67 17.65 18.22 8.05
N GLU A 68 16.81 19.04 8.68
CA GLU A 68 16.26 20.27 8.10
C GLU A 68 15.53 20.02 6.76
N MET A 69 14.82 18.88 6.65
CA MET A 69 13.98 18.57 5.48
C MET A 69 12.77 19.51 5.44
N ASP A 70 12.46 20.04 4.25
CA ASP A 70 11.47 21.12 4.06
C ASP A 70 10.17 20.59 3.43
N PHE A 71 9.54 19.59 4.07
CA PHE A 71 8.26 19.11 3.61
C PHE A 71 7.17 20.17 3.73
N THR A 72 6.40 20.38 2.68
CA THR A 72 5.15 21.16 2.77
C THR A 72 4.18 20.48 3.72
N PHE A 73 4.11 19.14 3.65
CA PHE A 73 3.31 18.34 4.57
C PHE A 73 3.89 16.92 4.70
N TRP A 74 3.94 16.44 5.93
CA TRP A 74 4.24 15.05 6.26
C TRP A 74 2.98 14.38 6.79
N GLY A 75 2.44 13.41 6.04
CA GLY A 75 1.23 12.66 6.37
C GLY A 75 1.49 11.33 7.07
N ASN A 76 0.40 10.60 7.28
CA ASN A 76 0.39 9.25 7.82
C ASN A 76 -0.70 8.43 7.12
N THR A 77 -0.40 7.21 6.70
CA THR A 77 -1.37 6.38 5.95
C THR A 77 -2.61 6.02 6.76
N ASP A 78 -2.58 6.02 8.10
CA ASP A 78 -3.77 5.82 8.95
C ASP A 78 -4.59 7.10 9.19
N SER A 79 -4.33 8.20 8.48
CA SER A 79 -5.10 9.44 8.63
C SER A 79 -6.53 9.32 8.09
N ASP A 80 -7.47 10.12 8.66
CA ASP A 80 -8.85 10.18 8.19
C ASP A 80 -8.98 10.59 6.72
N TYR A 81 -8.10 11.48 6.25
CA TYR A 81 -8.09 11.91 4.86
C TYR A 81 -7.58 10.84 3.91
N ASN A 82 -6.57 10.06 4.32
CA ASN A 82 -6.14 8.91 3.53
C ASN A 82 -7.21 7.81 3.51
N ARG A 83 -7.85 7.51 4.64
CA ARG A 83 -8.98 6.57 4.70
C ARG A 83 -10.10 6.99 3.76
N LYS A 84 -10.48 8.27 3.81
CA LYS A 84 -11.52 8.82 2.91
C LYS A 84 -11.13 8.65 1.45
N GLN A 85 -9.88 9.00 1.08
CA GLN A 85 -9.40 8.89 -0.29
C GLN A 85 -9.33 7.44 -0.78
N THR A 86 -8.85 6.54 0.08
CA THR A 86 -8.77 5.11 -0.20
C THR A 86 -10.16 4.51 -0.42
N HIS A 87 -11.13 4.86 0.45
CA HIS A 87 -12.51 4.43 0.29
C HIS A 87 -13.19 5.03 -0.95
N ASP A 88 -12.93 6.30 -1.28
CA ASP A 88 -13.45 6.94 -2.49
C ASP A 88 -12.94 6.20 -3.74
N MET A 89 -11.65 5.88 -3.78
CA MET A 89 -11.04 5.15 -4.91
C MET A 89 -11.53 3.70 -4.99
N PHE A 90 -11.60 3.00 -3.86
CA PHE A 90 -12.13 1.64 -3.81
C PHE A 90 -13.56 1.57 -4.36
N GLU A 91 -14.41 2.51 -3.92
CA GLU A 91 -15.81 2.58 -4.37
C GLU A 91 -15.90 2.80 -5.88
N GLU A 92 -15.12 3.75 -6.45
CA GLU A 92 -15.08 3.98 -7.89
C GLU A 92 -14.61 2.76 -8.66
N LEU A 93 -13.55 2.09 -8.22
CA LEU A 93 -13.05 0.88 -8.85
C LEU A 93 -14.07 -0.27 -8.81
N TYR A 94 -14.76 -0.43 -7.68
CA TYR A 94 -15.74 -1.50 -7.50
C TYR A 94 -16.97 -1.32 -8.40
N VAL A 95 -17.59 -0.14 -8.37
CA VAL A 95 -18.80 0.11 -9.15
C VAL A 95 -18.55 0.13 -10.66
N ASN A 96 -17.31 0.37 -11.09
CA ASN A 96 -16.90 0.29 -12.49
C ASN A 96 -16.41 -1.11 -12.92
N GLY A 97 -16.48 -2.11 -12.03
CA GLY A 97 -16.17 -3.51 -12.35
C GLY A 97 -14.68 -3.84 -12.45
N TYR A 98 -13.82 -3.03 -11.85
CA TYR A 98 -12.36 -3.27 -11.80
C TYR A 98 -11.93 -4.09 -10.60
N ILE A 99 -12.84 -4.44 -9.69
CA ILE A 99 -12.57 -5.31 -8.55
C ILE A 99 -13.34 -6.61 -8.72
N THR A 100 -12.63 -7.74 -8.54
CA THR A 100 -13.18 -9.10 -8.66
C THR A 100 -12.94 -9.88 -7.38
N GLU A 101 -13.70 -10.96 -7.16
CA GLU A 101 -13.49 -11.89 -6.06
C GLU A 101 -12.72 -13.12 -6.52
N LYS A 102 -11.80 -13.62 -5.66
CA LYS A 102 -11.16 -14.93 -5.84
C LYS A 102 -10.99 -15.63 -4.51
N GLU A 103 -11.17 -16.94 -4.56
CA GLU A 103 -10.84 -17.84 -3.46
C GLU A 103 -9.34 -18.16 -3.47
N GLN A 104 -8.72 -18.13 -2.29
CA GLN A 104 -7.34 -18.53 -2.06
C GLN A 104 -7.30 -19.55 -0.91
N ASN A 105 -6.36 -20.50 -1.02
CA ASN A 105 -6.09 -21.46 0.04
C ASN A 105 -4.87 -20.98 0.83
N LEU A 106 -5.09 -20.44 2.03
CA LEU A 106 -4.05 -19.77 2.83
C LEU A 106 -3.77 -20.52 4.13
N PRO A 107 -2.55 -20.39 4.69
CA PRO A 107 -2.20 -20.99 5.96
C PRO A 107 -3.02 -20.38 7.10
N TYR A 108 -3.51 -21.24 7.99
CA TYR A 108 -4.32 -20.89 9.14
C TYR A 108 -3.75 -21.55 10.41
N CYS A 109 -3.51 -20.76 11.45
CA CYS A 109 -3.07 -21.24 12.74
C CYS A 109 -4.27 -21.67 13.59
N ASN A 110 -4.32 -22.96 13.98
CA ASN A 110 -5.40 -23.48 14.82
C ASN A 110 -5.28 -23.02 16.28
N ASN A 111 -4.08 -22.65 16.73
CA ASN A 111 -3.87 -22.17 18.10
C ASN A 111 -4.34 -20.72 18.29
N ASP A 112 -4.09 -19.84 17.28
CA ASP A 112 -4.46 -18.44 17.31
C ASP A 112 -5.80 -18.17 16.62
N GLU A 113 -6.39 -19.19 16.01
CA GLU A 113 -7.67 -19.14 15.28
C GLU A 113 -7.69 -18.04 14.19
N ARG A 114 -6.55 -17.87 13.44
CA ARG A 114 -6.40 -16.84 12.41
C ARG A 114 -5.62 -17.31 11.19
N PHE A 115 -5.85 -16.65 10.05
CA PHE A 115 -5.00 -16.78 8.87
C PHE A 115 -3.61 -16.19 9.11
N LEU A 116 -2.63 -16.72 8.39
CA LEU A 116 -1.22 -16.32 8.49
C LEU A 116 -0.73 -15.72 7.16
N PRO A 117 -1.21 -14.52 6.78
CA PRO A 117 -0.75 -13.88 5.55
C PRO A 117 0.67 -13.34 5.71
N ASP A 118 1.38 -13.25 4.59
CA ASP A 118 2.68 -12.61 4.49
C ASP A 118 3.66 -13.10 5.58
N ARG A 119 4.13 -12.24 6.48
CA ARG A 119 5.16 -12.54 7.49
C ARG A 119 4.66 -13.22 8.75
N TYR A 120 3.38 -13.58 8.84
CA TYR A 120 2.85 -14.32 9.99
C TYR A 120 3.24 -15.82 10.03
N ILE A 121 3.75 -16.34 8.89
CA ILE A 121 4.30 -17.70 8.80
C ILE A 121 5.79 -17.65 8.49
N GLU A 122 6.59 -18.45 9.20
CA GLU A 122 8.00 -18.67 8.89
C GLU A 122 8.37 -20.14 8.97
N GLY A 123 9.54 -20.48 8.41
CA GLY A 123 10.10 -21.82 8.48
C GLY A 123 11.34 -21.95 7.59
N GLU A 124 11.74 -23.18 7.28
CA GLU A 124 12.93 -23.44 6.48
C GLU A 124 12.63 -23.31 4.98
N CYS A 125 13.47 -22.57 4.26
CA CYS A 125 13.37 -22.39 2.82
C CYS A 125 13.64 -23.70 2.07
N PRO A 126 12.78 -24.17 1.15
CA PRO A 126 12.98 -25.38 0.39
C PRO A 126 14.17 -25.31 -0.59
N HIS A 127 14.67 -24.10 -0.88
CA HIS A 127 15.76 -23.88 -1.84
C HIS A 127 17.15 -23.85 -1.21
N CYS A 128 17.29 -23.31 0.00
CA CYS A 128 18.62 -23.11 0.61
C CYS A 128 18.73 -23.55 2.06
N GLY A 129 17.63 -23.92 2.73
CA GLY A 129 17.60 -24.27 4.14
C GLY A 129 17.70 -23.07 5.08
N GLY A 130 17.69 -21.85 4.56
CA GLY A 130 17.67 -20.63 5.36
C GLY A 130 16.25 -20.24 5.78
N LEU A 131 16.11 -19.14 6.52
CA LEU A 131 14.83 -18.67 7.00
C LEU A 131 13.99 -18.11 5.84
N ALA A 132 12.78 -18.66 5.65
CA ALA A 132 11.77 -18.14 4.76
C ALA A 132 10.59 -17.57 5.59
N ARG A 133 10.06 -16.43 5.17
CA ARG A 133 8.92 -15.78 5.78
C ARG A 133 7.88 -15.45 4.72
N GLY A 134 6.68 -16.02 4.90
CA GLY A 134 5.60 -15.79 3.96
C GLY A 134 5.96 -16.21 2.54
N ASP A 135 6.13 -15.24 1.66
CA ASP A 135 6.33 -15.40 0.21
C ASP A 135 7.79 -15.30 -0.25
N GLN A 136 8.76 -15.10 0.67
CA GLN A 136 10.17 -14.88 0.30
C GLN A 136 11.16 -15.46 1.34
N CYS A 137 12.28 -15.95 0.85
CA CYS A 137 13.41 -16.33 1.70
C CYS A 137 14.34 -15.14 1.97
N ASP A 138 14.57 -14.85 3.25
CA ASP A 138 15.45 -13.75 3.69
C ASP A 138 16.93 -13.95 3.30
N GLU A 139 17.37 -15.20 3.11
CA GLU A 139 18.78 -15.50 2.81
C GLU A 139 19.08 -15.58 1.30
N CYS A 140 18.26 -16.30 0.53
CA CYS A 140 18.53 -16.48 -0.90
C CYS A 140 17.68 -15.57 -1.82
N GLY A 141 16.71 -14.82 -1.25
CA GLY A 141 15.87 -13.87 -1.97
C GLY A 141 14.87 -14.50 -2.95
N LYS A 142 14.74 -15.84 -2.95
CA LYS A 142 13.75 -16.51 -3.81
C LYS A 142 12.36 -16.43 -3.23
N LEU A 143 11.37 -16.32 -4.13
CA LEU A 143 9.98 -16.51 -3.77
C LEU A 143 9.74 -17.96 -3.31
N VAL A 144 8.89 -18.13 -2.32
CA VAL A 144 8.49 -19.38 -1.70
C VAL A 144 6.99 -19.35 -1.50
N GLU A 145 6.27 -20.33 -2.01
CA GLU A 145 4.85 -20.44 -1.69
C GLU A 145 4.71 -20.93 -0.24
N PRO A 146 3.71 -20.44 0.52
CA PRO A 146 3.53 -20.85 1.92
C PRO A 146 3.46 -22.36 2.14
N GLU A 147 2.89 -23.12 1.17
CA GLU A 147 2.81 -24.57 1.20
C GLU A 147 4.17 -25.27 1.03
N GLU A 148 5.17 -24.57 0.51
CA GLU A 148 6.51 -25.10 0.30
C GLU A 148 7.42 -24.90 1.51
N ILE A 149 7.02 -24.06 2.48
CA ILE A 149 7.79 -23.80 3.71
C ILE A 149 7.91 -25.09 4.51
N ILE A 150 9.15 -25.47 4.84
CA ILE A 150 9.45 -26.67 5.62
C ILE A 150 9.36 -26.34 7.10
N GLU A 151 8.68 -27.20 7.87
CA GLU A 151 8.44 -27.00 9.31
C GLU A 151 7.88 -25.60 9.62
N PRO A 152 6.72 -25.24 9.03
CA PRO A 152 6.15 -23.91 9.22
C PRO A 152 5.72 -23.66 10.66
N GLU A 153 5.99 -22.43 11.15
CA GLU A 153 5.62 -21.97 12.48
C GLU A 153 4.85 -20.62 12.39
N CYS A 154 3.85 -20.48 13.27
CA CYS A 154 3.14 -19.22 13.43
C CYS A 154 3.99 -18.23 14.21
N GLN A 155 4.21 -17.03 13.66
CA GLN A 155 5.02 -15.97 14.28
C GLN A 155 4.39 -15.38 15.55
N ILE A 156 3.09 -15.61 15.78
CA ILE A 156 2.38 -15.07 16.94
C ILE A 156 2.52 -15.99 18.13
N CYS A 157 2.17 -17.28 17.99
CA CYS A 157 2.19 -18.22 19.10
C CYS A 157 3.39 -19.17 19.10
N GLY A 158 4.22 -19.18 18.06
CA GLY A 158 5.31 -20.14 17.89
C GLY A 158 4.83 -21.58 17.65
N GLY A 159 3.55 -21.78 17.37
CA GLY A 159 2.97 -23.10 17.16
C GLY A 159 3.07 -23.57 15.72
N SER A 160 3.16 -24.89 15.53
CA SER A 160 3.21 -25.56 14.23
C SER A 160 1.90 -26.25 13.84
N ASP A 161 0.80 -26.02 14.57
CA ASP A 161 -0.52 -26.54 14.23
C ASP A 161 -1.16 -25.63 13.16
N ILE A 162 -0.65 -25.75 11.94
CA ILE A 162 -1.03 -24.95 10.78
C ILE A 162 -1.73 -25.85 9.77
N GLU A 163 -2.88 -25.43 9.32
CA GLU A 163 -3.60 -26.04 8.19
C GLU A 163 -3.87 -25.00 7.09
N PHE A 164 -4.25 -25.46 5.91
CA PHE A 164 -4.62 -24.57 4.81
C PHE A 164 -6.15 -24.51 4.71
N ARG A 165 -6.70 -23.28 4.68
CA ARG A 165 -8.13 -23.02 4.58
C ARG A 165 -8.44 -22.08 3.42
N ASP A 166 -9.61 -22.29 2.81
CA ASP A 166 -10.09 -21.41 1.77
C ASP A 166 -10.60 -20.10 2.37
N THR A 167 -10.19 -18.98 1.78
CA THR A 167 -10.65 -17.64 2.10
C THR A 167 -10.85 -16.83 0.82
N THR A 168 -11.83 -15.92 0.82
CA THR A 168 -12.14 -15.12 -0.36
C THR A 168 -11.56 -13.72 -0.23
N HIS A 169 -10.86 -13.27 -1.25
CA HIS A 169 -10.23 -11.96 -1.32
C HIS A 169 -10.71 -11.14 -2.51
N LEU A 170 -10.60 -9.82 -2.39
CA LEU A 170 -10.83 -8.87 -3.47
C LEU A 170 -9.53 -8.62 -4.25
N TYR A 171 -9.66 -8.56 -5.57
CA TYR A 171 -8.56 -8.36 -6.51
C TYR A 171 -8.81 -7.16 -7.41
N LEU A 172 -7.84 -6.27 -7.51
CA LEU A 172 -7.82 -5.23 -8.54
C LEU A 172 -7.41 -5.86 -9.87
N ASP A 173 -8.24 -5.68 -10.88
CA ASP A 173 -8.02 -6.21 -12.24
C ASP A 173 -7.13 -5.24 -13.06
N LEU A 174 -5.85 -5.13 -12.66
CA LEU A 174 -4.86 -4.28 -13.33
C LEU A 174 -4.73 -4.52 -14.85
N PRO A 175 -4.87 -5.75 -15.38
CA PRO A 175 -4.88 -5.98 -16.82
C PRO A 175 -5.87 -5.12 -17.61
N GLN A 176 -6.99 -4.69 -17.01
CA GLN A 176 -7.95 -3.81 -17.69
C GLN A 176 -7.39 -2.39 -17.96
N PHE A 177 -6.40 -1.94 -17.21
CA PHE A 177 -5.78 -0.62 -17.37
C PHE A 177 -4.56 -0.63 -18.29
N LYS A 178 -4.18 -1.78 -18.83
CA LYS A 178 -2.92 -1.96 -19.59
C LYS A 178 -2.78 -1.00 -20.76
N GLU A 179 -3.81 -0.84 -21.56
CA GLU A 179 -3.77 0.02 -22.74
C GLU A 179 -3.74 1.51 -22.34
N ASP A 180 -4.53 1.88 -21.32
CA ASP A 180 -4.57 3.26 -20.81
C ASP A 180 -3.22 3.65 -20.18
N LEU A 181 -2.57 2.73 -19.44
CA LEU A 181 -1.25 2.93 -18.87
C LEU A 181 -0.16 3.07 -19.94
N LYS A 182 -0.25 2.33 -21.05
CA LYS A 182 0.67 2.47 -22.18
C LYS A 182 0.50 3.82 -22.86
N GLU A 183 -0.75 4.21 -23.15
CA GLU A 183 -1.04 5.51 -23.73
C GLU A 183 -0.57 6.66 -22.83
N TRP A 184 -0.77 6.53 -21.52
CA TRP A 184 -0.25 7.50 -20.54
C TRP A 184 1.27 7.57 -20.59
N LEU A 185 1.98 6.44 -20.60
CA LEU A 185 3.45 6.39 -20.62
C LEU A 185 4.01 6.97 -21.93
N GLU A 186 3.40 6.69 -23.08
CA GLU A 186 3.79 7.27 -24.38
C GLU A 186 3.63 8.80 -24.41
N ASN A 187 2.64 9.33 -23.70
CA ASN A 187 2.38 10.77 -23.61
C ASN A 187 3.22 11.48 -22.52
N ALA A 188 3.93 10.72 -21.68
CA ALA A 188 4.80 11.25 -20.63
C ALA A 188 6.14 11.81 -21.12
N ASP A 189 6.31 12.04 -22.41
CA ASP A 189 7.54 12.46 -23.14
C ASP A 189 8.23 13.73 -22.61
N SER A 190 7.62 14.46 -21.68
CA SER A 190 8.19 15.70 -21.13
C SER A 190 9.02 15.49 -19.85
N GLN A 191 9.05 14.29 -19.30
CA GLN A 191 9.70 14.02 -18.01
C GLN A 191 11.12 13.47 -18.21
N PRO A 192 12.13 13.96 -17.49
CA PRO A 192 13.52 13.47 -17.61
C PRO A 192 13.67 12.13 -16.86
N VAL A 193 12.90 11.12 -17.27
CA VAL A 193 13.00 9.77 -16.73
C VAL A 193 14.05 8.98 -17.54
N PRO A 194 15.00 8.29 -16.90
CA PRO A 194 15.97 7.46 -17.62
C PRO A 194 15.30 6.37 -18.46
N ASP A 195 15.79 6.13 -19.68
CA ASP A 195 15.27 5.08 -20.59
C ASP A 195 15.20 3.69 -19.94
N SER A 196 16.08 3.43 -18.98
CA SER A 196 16.08 2.15 -18.23
C SER A 196 14.86 2.00 -17.34
N ILE A 197 14.37 3.10 -16.76
CA ILE A 197 13.16 3.11 -15.92
C ILE A 197 11.92 2.98 -16.81
N ILE A 198 11.87 3.70 -17.93
CA ILE A 198 10.77 3.58 -18.90
C ILE A 198 10.58 2.13 -19.32
N LYS A 199 11.68 1.45 -19.71
CA LYS A 199 11.64 0.03 -20.09
C LYS A 199 11.19 -0.89 -18.95
N GLU A 200 11.57 -0.58 -17.71
CA GLU A 200 11.15 -1.34 -16.54
C GLU A 200 9.63 -1.20 -16.31
N VAL A 201 9.10 0.02 -16.45
CA VAL A 201 7.66 0.30 -16.36
C VAL A 201 6.90 -0.36 -17.51
N GLU A 202 7.39 -0.28 -18.76
CA GLU A 202 6.79 -0.97 -19.91
C GLU A 202 6.70 -2.49 -19.67
N ASN A 203 7.77 -3.10 -19.16
CA ASN A 203 7.77 -4.53 -18.83
C ASN A 203 6.79 -4.87 -17.70
N ALA A 204 6.68 -4.00 -16.68
CA ALA A 204 5.73 -4.17 -15.60
C ALA A 204 4.29 -4.08 -16.10
N ILE A 205 3.98 -3.09 -16.96
CA ILE A 205 2.65 -2.96 -17.60
C ILE A 205 2.34 -4.20 -18.44
N ASP A 206 3.31 -4.70 -19.21
CA ASP A 206 3.12 -5.90 -20.03
C ASP A 206 2.89 -7.16 -19.22
N GLY A 207 3.50 -7.26 -18.06
CA GLY A 207 3.38 -8.37 -17.11
C GLY A 207 2.30 -8.18 -16.04
N THR A 208 1.41 -7.18 -16.14
CA THR A 208 0.38 -6.97 -15.11
C THR A 208 -0.55 -8.17 -14.99
N GLU A 209 -0.77 -8.54 -13.73
CA GLU A 209 -1.74 -9.53 -13.29
C GLU A 209 -2.72 -8.91 -12.30
N GLN A 210 -3.82 -9.60 -12.01
CA GLN A 210 -4.74 -9.19 -10.97
C GLN A 210 -4.02 -9.20 -9.62
N ARG A 211 -4.19 -8.14 -8.82
CA ARG A 211 -3.54 -7.97 -7.52
C ARG A 211 -4.53 -8.08 -6.38
N CYS A 212 -4.23 -8.94 -5.42
CA CYS A 212 -5.00 -9.05 -4.19
C CYS A 212 -4.88 -7.74 -3.40
N ILE A 213 -6.02 -7.12 -3.09
CA ILE A 213 -6.10 -5.83 -2.38
C ILE A 213 -6.71 -5.95 -0.99
N THR A 214 -6.86 -7.15 -0.46
CA THR A 214 -7.35 -7.39 0.90
C THR A 214 -6.45 -8.35 1.65
N ARG A 215 -6.48 -8.31 3.00
CA ARG A 215 -5.75 -9.23 3.89
C ARG A 215 -6.59 -9.64 5.08
N ASP A 216 -6.36 -10.85 5.56
CA ASP A 216 -6.93 -11.40 6.80
C ASP A 216 -6.08 -10.96 8.00
N ILE A 217 -6.05 -9.67 8.29
CA ILE A 217 -5.37 -9.03 9.43
C ILE A 217 -6.27 -7.96 10.04
N ASP A 218 -5.92 -7.49 11.23
CA ASP A 218 -6.73 -6.52 11.95
C ASP A 218 -6.32 -5.07 11.67
N TRP A 219 -5.04 -4.83 11.33
CA TRP A 219 -4.46 -3.51 11.15
C TRP A 219 -4.49 -3.04 9.70
N GLY A 220 -5.27 -2.02 9.44
CA GLY A 220 -5.50 -1.42 8.12
C GLY A 220 -6.92 -0.91 7.96
N PHE A 221 -7.24 -0.31 6.83
CA PHE A 221 -8.60 0.19 6.56
C PHE A 221 -9.55 -0.95 6.25
N LYS A 222 -10.68 -0.97 6.96
CA LYS A 222 -11.78 -1.90 6.67
C LYS A 222 -12.38 -1.63 5.29
N ILE A 223 -12.87 -2.69 4.65
CA ILE A 223 -13.52 -2.61 3.34
C ILE A 223 -14.83 -1.82 3.48
N PRO A 224 -15.07 -0.76 2.66
CA PRO A 224 -16.24 0.10 2.80
C PRO A 224 -17.50 -0.52 2.18
N ALA A 225 -17.81 -1.79 2.50
CA ALA A 225 -18.90 -2.57 1.88
C ALA A 225 -20.27 -1.88 1.99
N GLY A 226 -20.61 -1.33 3.16
CA GLY A 226 -21.86 -0.61 3.37
C GLY A 226 -22.02 0.58 2.42
N ARG A 227 -20.98 1.41 2.33
CA ARG A 227 -20.95 2.60 1.48
C ARG A 227 -21.09 2.25 -0.02
N VAL A 228 -20.36 1.21 -0.47
CA VAL A 228 -20.46 0.72 -1.85
C VAL A 228 -21.87 0.21 -2.15
N ASN A 229 -22.44 -0.59 -1.25
CA ASN A 229 -23.77 -1.18 -1.42
C ASN A 229 -24.87 -0.10 -1.45
N ASP A 230 -24.76 0.94 -0.62
CA ASP A 230 -25.68 2.09 -0.62
C ASP A 230 -25.62 2.81 -1.97
N ARG A 231 -24.42 3.06 -2.52
CA ARG A 231 -24.26 3.69 -3.83
C ARG A 231 -24.84 2.85 -4.97
N ILE A 232 -24.64 1.53 -4.95
CA ILE A 232 -25.22 0.60 -5.93
C ILE A 232 -26.75 0.73 -5.92
N GLU A 233 -27.38 0.75 -4.73
CA GLU A 233 -28.83 0.91 -4.59
C GLU A 233 -29.32 2.29 -5.05
N GLU A 234 -28.72 3.35 -4.57
CA GLU A 234 -29.13 4.73 -4.87
C GLU A 234 -29.05 5.06 -6.36
N GLN A 235 -28.04 4.54 -7.05
CA GLN A 235 -27.83 4.81 -8.47
C GLN A 235 -28.41 3.71 -9.39
N GLY A 236 -28.94 2.62 -8.82
CA GLY A 236 -29.55 1.51 -9.58
C GLY A 236 -28.51 0.83 -10.49
N LEU A 237 -27.30 0.64 -10.02
CA LEU A 237 -26.21 0.03 -10.79
C LEU A 237 -26.41 -1.49 -10.91
N GLU A 238 -26.09 -2.05 -12.08
CA GLU A 238 -26.13 -3.49 -12.35
C GLU A 238 -24.80 -4.16 -11.93
N VAL A 239 -24.39 -3.93 -10.67
CA VAL A 239 -23.18 -4.50 -10.06
C VAL A 239 -23.60 -5.30 -8.83
N GLU A 240 -22.93 -6.42 -8.60
CA GLU A 240 -23.18 -7.26 -7.42
C GLU A 240 -22.77 -6.51 -6.16
N LYS A 241 -23.57 -6.65 -5.09
CA LYS A 241 -23.25 -6.06 -3.79
C LYS A 241 -22.14 -6.83 -3.08
N ILE A 242 -21.34 -6.12 -2.32
CA ILE A 242 -20.35 -6.73 -1.45
C ILE A 242 -21.05 -7.44 -0.29
N ASP A 243 -20.72 -8.70 -0.05
CA ASP A 243 -21.12 -9.44 1.14
C ASP A 243 -20.34 -8.91 2.35
N ALA A 244 -20.94 -7.99 3.10
CA ALA A 244 -20.27 -7.31 4.21
C ALA A 244 -19.83 -8.28 5.32
N GLU A 245 -20.57 -9.37 5.58
CA GLU A 245 -20.24 -10.36 6.61
C GLU A 245 -18.98 -11.15 6.22
N ARG A 246 -18.83 -11.48 4.92
CA ARG A 246 -17.63 -12.19 4.38
C ARG A 246 -16.34 -11.40 4.57
N TYR A 247 -16.41 -10.07 4.58
CA TYR A 247 -15.25 -9.19 4.62
C TYR A 247 -15.10 -8.43 5.96
N GLU A 248 -15.87 -8.76 6.99
CA GLU A 248 -15.86 -8.07 8.28
C GLU A 248 -14.48 -8.12 8.95
N ASP A 249 -13.82 -9.28 8.88
CA ASP A 249 -12.52 -9.54 9.50
C ASP A 249 -11.33 -9.21 8.58
N LYS A 250 -11.58 -8.54 7.44
CA LYS A 250 -10.54 -8.20 6.48
C LYS A 250 -10.30 -6.70 6.41
N VAL A 251 -9.08 -6.35 5.98
CA VAL A 251 -8.68 -4.97 5.71
C VAL A 251 -8.17 -4.82 4.27
N LEU A 252 -8.12 -3.59 3.79
CA LEU A 252 -7.41 -3.25 2.55
C LEU A 252 -5.91 -3.45 2.76
N TYR A 253 -5.26 -3.99 1.72
CA TYR A 253 -3.83 -4.28 1.75
C TYR A 253 -3.01 -2.99 1.66
N VAL A 254 -1.92 -2.92 2.42
CA VAL A 254 -1.03 -1.74 2.49
C VAL A 254 -0.59 -1.20 1.12
N TRP A 255 -0.31 -2.05 0.14
CA TRP A 255 0.06 -1.62 -1.21
C TRP A 255 -1.12 -1.09 -2.05
N PHE A 256 -2.33 -1.14 -1.52
CA PHE A 256 -3.47 -0.43 -2.11
C PHE A 256 -3.61 0.98 -1.52
N ASP A 257 -3.53 1.14 -0.20
CA ASP A 257 -3.74 2.44 0.45
C ASP A 257 -2.48 3.32 0.53
N ALA A 258 -1.28 2.74 0.59
CA ALA A 258 -0.04 3.50 0.69
C ALA A 258 0.25 4.39 -0.54
N PRO A 259 0.14 3.91 -1.81
CA PRO A 259 0.28 4.79 -2.97
C PRO A 259 -0.83 5.87 -3.06
N ILE A 260 -2.05 5.54 -2.62
CA ILE A 260 -3.17 6.50 -2.52
C ILE A 260 -2.86 7.57 -1.47
N GLY A 261 -2.02 7.26 -0.48
CA GLY A 261 -1.60 8.14 0.59
C GLY A 261 -1.11 9.50 0.13
N TYR A 262 -0.40 9.60 -0.99
CA TYR A 262 0.05 10.89 -1.52
C TYR A 262 -1.12 11.83 -1.84
N ILE A 263 -2.22 11.29 -2.36
CA ILE A 263 -3.45 12.05 -2.60
C ILE A 263 -4.12 12.39 -1.26
N GLY A 264 -4.22 11.41 -0.37
CA GLY A 264 -4.78 11.59 0.98
C GLY A 264 -4.06 12.68 1.78
N PHE A 265 -2.72 12.69 1.76
CA PHE A 265 -1.90 13.70 2.44
C PHE A 265 -2.05 15.08 1.81
N THR A 266 -2.18 15.16 0.49
CA THR A 266 -2.46 16.43 -0.20
C THR A 266 -3.82 16.98 0.22
N ARG A 267 -4.86 16.14 0.33
CA ARG A 267 -6.18 16.55 0.85
C ARG A 267 -6.10 17.03 2.29
N ASP A 268 -5.38 16.31 3.15
CA ASP A 268 -5.17 16.68 4.56
C ASP A 268 -4.50 18.05 4.67
N TYR A 269 -3.42 18.27 3.93
CA TYR A 269 -2.75 19.56 3.87
C TYR A 269 -3.70 20.71 3.55
N PHE A 270 -4.47 20.61 2.47
CA PHE A 270 -5.39 21.67 2.07
C PHE A 270 -6.61 21.81 2.99
N ALA A 271 -7.09 20.74 3.59
CA ALA A 271 -8.13 20.80 4.60
C ALA A 271 -7.68 21.58 5.85
N ASN A 272 -6.43 21.37 6.28
CA ASN A 272 -5.82 22.14 7.37
C ASN A 272 -5.65 23.63 7.04
N GLN A 273 -5.63 23.99 5.74
CA GLN A 273 -5.64 25.38 5.27
C GLN A 273 -7.08 25.95 5.11
N GLY A 274 -8.11 25.12 5.37
CA GLY A 274 -9.53 25.51 5.19
C GLY A 274 -10.00 25.50 3.73
N ASN A 275 -9.29 24.81 2.84
CA ASN A 275 -9.56 24.72 1.41
C ASN A 275 -9.41 23.28 0.87
N GLU A 276 -10.22 22.34 1.41
CA GLU A 276 -10.12 20.90 1.11
C GLU A 276 -10.14 20.59 -0.40
N GLU A 277 -10.86 21.34 -1.23
CA GLU A 277 -10.99 21.04 -2.67
C GLU A 277 -9.77 21.42 -3.52
N GLU A 278 -8.83 22.21 -2.97
CA GLU A 278 -7.63 22.68 -3.71
C GLU A 278 -6.69 21.53 -4.12
N TRP A 279 -6.71 20.39 -3.42
CA TRP A 279 -5.91 19.22 -3.77
C TRP A 279 -6.10 18.77 -5.22
N LYS A 280 -7.32 18.96 -5.79
CA LYS A 280 -7.66 18.55 -7.16
C LYS A 280 -6.83 19.28 -8.21
N LYS A 281 -6.46 20.55 -7.95
CA LYS A 281 -5.59 21.31 -8.83
C LYS A 281 -4.20 20.68 -8.94
N TYR A 282 -3.67 20.19 -7.82
CA TYR A 282 -2.34 19.60 -7.76
C TYR A 282 -2.28 18.17 -8.35
N TRP A 283 -3.40 17.48 -8.43
CA TRP A 283 -3.48 16.13 -9.01
C TRP A 283 -4.08 16.09 -10.42
N GLY A 284 -4.77 17.15 -10.86
CA GLY A 284 -5.40 17.21 -12.18
C GLY A 284 -4.60 18.02 -13.20
N ASP A 285 -4.09 19.19 -12.79
CA ASP A 285 -3.52 20.19 -13.70
C ASP A 285 -2.01 20.44 -13.48
N SER A 286 -1.36 19.71 -12.59
CA SER A 286 0.04 19.91 -12.20
C SER A 286 0.93 18.75 -12.65
N GLU A 287 2.24 19.03 -12.79
CA GLU A 287 3.24 17.99 -12.96
C GLU A 287 3.56 17.35 -11.62
N THR A 288 3.60 16.01 -11.57
CA THR A 288 3.96 15.24 -10.39
C THR A 288 5.32 14.59 -10.57
N TYR A 289 6.20 14.75 -9.58
CA TYR A 289 7.52 14.13 -9.55
C TYR A 289 7.63 13.16 -8.37
N TYR A 290 7.84 11.88 -8.67
CA TYR A 290 8.10 10.87 -7.66
C TYR A 290 9.60 10.66 -7.49
N SER A 291 10.09 10.82 -6.28
CA SER A 291 11.47 10.48 -5.89
C SER A 291 11.45 9.25 -5.01
N ILE A 292 11.59 8.08 -5.63
CA ILE A 292 11.37 6.77 -5.00
C ILE A 292 12.56 5.84 -5.21
N GLY A 293 12.67 4.81 -4.40
CA GLY A 293 13.62 3.71 -4.61
C GLY A 293 13.27 2.91 -5.86
N LYS A 294 14.28 2.38 -6.53
CA LYS A 294 14.08 1.59 -7.76
C LYS A 294 13.06 0.47 -7.58
N ASP A 295 13.12 -0.23 -6.45
CA ASP A 295 12.25 -1.38 -6.16
C ASP A 295 10.77 -0.99 -5.99
N ASN A 296 10.50 0.28 -5.75
CA ASN A 296 9.14 0.83 -5.59
C ASN A 296 8.54 1.39 -6.88
N THR A 297 9.31 1.47 -7.98
CA THR A 297 8.87 2.09 -9.25
C THR A 297 7.60 1.45 -9.81
N ILE A 298 7.45 0.14 -9.66
CA ILE A 298 6.30 -0.61 -10.19
C ILE A 298 5.03 -0.48 -9.35
N PHE A 299 5.11 0.12 -8.17
CA PHE A 299 3.97 0.32 -7.25
C PHE A 299 3.47 1.76 -7.24
N HIS A 300 4.18 2.69 -7.86
CA HIS A 300 3.89 4.12 -7.96
C HIS A 300 3.71 4.52 -9.41
#